data_7ba2f4cf4ce820b6be4a0b85ec847449
#
_entry.id   7ba2f4cf4ce820b6be4a0b85ec847449
#
_cell.length_a   1.000
_cell.length_b   1.000
_cell.length_c   1.000
_cell.angle_alpha   90.00
_cell.angle_beta   90.00
_cell.angle_gamma   90.00
#
_symmetry.space_group_name_H-M   'P 1'
#
loop_
_entity.id
_entity.type
_entity.pdbx_description
1 polymer ?
#
loop_
_entity_poly.entity_id
_entity_poly.type
_entity_poly.pdbx_seq_one_letter_code
_entity_poly.pdbx_strand_id
1 'polypeptide(L)'
;LKSIINLLLALFLFISCTPGDESADIYRFSTPQESGFSSDLSAELDHFFNRVIGEEKISGAVALIARDGAIALEHAWGWQNVEGQRPMETHHLFRIASMTKAITSFAILQLYDEGLIDFDDPLEKFIPEFAEPTVLTSFDRESGSYETRPASRSITIHDLLLHTSGVAYNFTHPQLGALYVREDIPTILAEKGVTLEPVMARLGRIPLAHDPGVRYTYGLSTDILGRVVEVVSGLTLAEYVDQNIFEPLGMNDTGFYLPGRQEDLTTFYTFQNGDLVPVPSGPSFNADSQVEEGYTYYAG
;
A
#
# COMPACT_ATOMS: atom_id res chain seq x y z
N LEU A 1 24.36 79.44 7.10
CA LEU A 1 23.49 78.51 6.36
C LEU A 1 23.71 77.12 6.92
N LYS A 2 22.81 76.66 7.78
CA LYS A 2 22.93 75.35 8.51
C LYS A 2 21.85 74.45 7.91
N SER A 3 22.28 73.42 7.24
CA SER A 3 21.41 72.28 6.82
C SER A 3 21.20 71.38 8.02
N ILE A 4 19.96 71.16 8.37
CA ILE A 4 19.51 70.19 9.38
C ILE A 4 19.27 68.88 8.66
N ILE A 5 20.09 67.85 8.93
CA ILE A 5 19.87 66.50 8.47
C ILE A 5 18.96 65.79 9.48
N ASN A 6 17.73 65.54 9.08
CA ASN A 6 16.82 64.69 9.85
C ASN A 6 17.20 63.20 9.65
N LEU A 7 17.71 62.62 10.71
CA LEU A 7 17.97 61.17 10.79
C LEU A 7 16.67 60.47 11.22
N LEU A 8 15.95 59.92 10.24
CA LEU A 8 14.81 59.04 10.50
C LEU A 8 15.34 57.65 10.90
N LEU A 9 15.26 57.36 12.20
CA LEU A 9 15.57 56.04 12.76
C LEU A 9 14.38 55.11 12.47
N ALA A 10 14.46 54.31 11.41
CA ALA A 10 13.50 53.27 11.15
C ALA A 10 13.74 52.12 12.12
N LEU A 11 12.89 52.02 13.15
CA LEU A 11 12.87 50.91 14.07
C LEU A 11 12.24 49.68 13.37
N PHE A 12 13.07 48.82 12.78
CA PHE A 12 12.64 47.51 12.33
C PHE A 12 12.36 46.63 13.55
N LEU A 13 11.10 46.53 13.92
CA LEU A 13 10.63 45.45 14.80
C LEU A 13 10.77 44.13 14.05
N PHE A 14 11.88 43.43 14.26
CA PHE A 14 11.96 42.00 13.97
C PHE A 14 10.97 41.29 14.90
N ILE A 15 9.76 41.03 14.43
CA ILE A 15 8.93 40.00 15.02
C ILE A 15 9.65 38.69 14.67
N SER A 16 10.46 38.21 15.60
CA SER A 16 10.97 36.85 15.59
C SER A 16 9.75 35.96 15.76
N CYS A 17 9.19 35.47 14.65
CA CYS A 17 8.44 34.23 14.66
C CYS A 17 9.46 33.15 15.01
N THR A 18 9.61 32.85 16.29
CA THR A 18 10.08 31.53 16.69
C THR A 18 9.11 30.56 16.06
N PRO A 19 9.55 29.58 15.24
CA PRO A 19 8.73 28.42 14.96
C PRO A 19 8.43 27.84 16.35
N GLY A 20 7.17 27.95 16.78
CA GLY A 20 6.72 27.14 17.89
C GLY A 20 7.05 25.71 17.50
N ASP A 21 7.56 24.97 18.44
CA ASP A 21 7.69 23.53 18.39
C ASP A 21 6.25 22.98 18.41
N GLU A 22 5.56 23.14 17.27
CA GLU A 22 4.29 22.52 16.96
C GLU A 22 4.58 21.11 16.42
N SER A 23 5.22 20.26 17.21
CA SER A 23 4.82 18.88 17.30
C SER A 23 3.48 18.87 18.05
N ALA A 24 2.49 19.59 17.53
CA ALA A 24 1.13 19.47 17.98
C ALA A 24 0.78 18.00 17.81
N ASP A 25 0.38 17.33 18.88
CA ASP A 25 -0.28 16.04 18.81
C ASP A 25 -1.29 16.11 17.68
N ILE A 26 -0.94 15.53 16.52
CA ILE A 26 -1.77 15.53 15.30
C ILE A 26 -3.13 14.92 15.63
N TYR A 27 -3.18 14.14 16.72
CA TYR A 27 -4.36 13.43 17.18
C TYR A 27 -4.78 13.88 18.57
N ARG A 28 -5.99 14.37 18.64
CA ARG A 28 -6.68 14.68 19.90
C ARG A 28 -7.48 13.45 20.32
N PHE A 29 -7.35 13.00 21.57
CA PHE A 29 -8.23 11.98 22.13
C PHE A 29 -9.52 12.64 22.65
N SER A 30 -10.63 11.94 22.46
CA SER A 30 -11.96 12.33 22.94
C SER A 30 -12.75 11.10 23.41
N THR A 31 -13.83 11.31 24.13
CA THR A 31 -14.79 10.22 24.38
C THR A 31 -15.63 9.94 23.14
N PRO A 32 -16.20 8.73 23.00
CA PRO A 32 -17.15 8.45 21.92
C PRO A 32 -18.27 9.48 21.80
N GLN A 33 -18.84 9.91 22.93
CA GLN A 33 -19.94 10.89 22.97
C GLN A 33 -19.51 12.27 22.44
N GLU A 34 -18.35 12.77 22.83
CA GLU A 34 -17.81 14.04 22.34
C GLU A 34 -17.54 14.03 20.84
N SER A 35 -17.22 12.86 20.29
CA SER A 35 -17.06 12.63 18.85
C SER A 35 -18.39 12.27 18.14
N GLY A 36 -19.53 12.33 18.85
CA GLY A 36 -20.87 12.10 18.30
C GLY A 36 -21.21 10.64 18.02
N PHE A 37 -20.55 9.71 18.70
CA PHE A 37 -20.90 8.29 18.72
C PHE A 37 -21.79 7.95 19.91
N SER A 38 -22.39 6.75 19.90
CA SER A 38 -23.13 6.21 21.05
C SER A 38 -22.22 6.06 22.26
N SER A 39 -22.79 6.27 23.45
CA SER A 39 -22.13 5.92 24.72
C SER A 39 -21.77 4.44 24.83
N ASP A 40 -22.48 3.61 24.09
CA ASP A 40 -22.36 2.15 24.16
C ASP A 40 -21.33 1.60 23.16
N LEU A 41 -20.70 2.46 22.33
CA LEU A 41 -19.74 2.06 21.30
C LEU A 41 -18.66 1.10 21.81
N SER A 42 -18.00 1.45 22.92
CA SER A 42 -16.95 0.62 23.50
C SER A 42 -17.49 -0.73 23.95
N ALA A 43 -18.65 -0.75 24.64
CA ALA A 43 -19.25 -1.99 25.12
C ALA A 43 -19.75 -2.90 23.98
N GLU A 44 -20.26 -2.30 22.89
CA GLU A 44 -20.69 -3.05 21.71
C GLU A 44 -19.48 -3.69 20.99
N LEU A 45 -18.38 -2.97 20.86
CA LEU A 45 -17.15 -3.51 20.29
C LEU A 45 -16.50 -4.56 21.16
N ASP A 46 -16.48 -4.38 22.49
CA ASP A 46 -16.02 -5.38 23.45
C ASP A 46 -16.83 -6.66 23.29
N HIS A 47 -18.16 -6.56 23.27
CA HIS A 47 -19.02 -7.72 23.06
C HIS A 47 -18.76 -8.42 21.72
N PHE A 48 -18.63 -7.66 20.65
CA PHE A 48 -18.38 -8.19 19.30
C PHE A 48 -17.03 -8.92 19.22
N PHE A 49 -15.94 -8.24 19.58
CA PHE A 49 -14.60 -8.83 19.46
C PHE A 49 -14.37 -9.98 20.42
N ASN A 50 -14.81 -9.89 21.67
CA ASN A 50 -14.71 -11.00 22.62
C ASN A 50 -15.49 -12.24 22.14
N ARG A 51 -16.64 -12.04 21.48
CA ARG A 51 -17.39 -13.15 20.88
C ARG A 51 -16.65 -13.79 19.71
N VAL A 52 -16.18 -13.03 18.72
CA VAL A 52 -15.54 -13.60 17.52
C VAL A 52 -14.18 -14.21 17.83
N ILE A 53 -13.46 -13.70 18.84
CA ILE A 53 -12.20 -14.27 19.34
C ILE A 53 -12.52 -15.56 20.14
N GLY A 54 -13.54 -15.54 21.00
CA GLY A 54 -13.97 -16.73 21.75
C GLY A 54 -14.53 -17.85 20.87
N GLU A 55 -15.05 -17.52 19.68
CA GLU A 55 -15.45 -18.46 18.63
C GLU A 55 -14.27 -18.86 17.71
N GLU A 56 -13.06 -18.47 18.04
CA GLU A 56 -11.81 -18.74 17.29
C GLU A 56 -11.87 -18.30 15.82
N LYS A 57 -12.67 -17.27 15.50
CA LYS A 57 -12.77 -16.72 14.11
C LYS A 57 -11.63 -15.80 13.74
N ILE A 58 -11.04 -15.15 14.72
CA ILE A 58 -9.82 -14.33 14.61
C ILE A 58 -8.99 -14.54 15.86
N SER A 59 -7.67 -14.36 15.75
CA SER A 59 -6.77 -14.41 16.90
C SER A 59 -6.90 -13.19 17.81
N GLY A 60 -7.03 -12.03 17.24
CA GLY A 60 -7.13 -10.75 17.92
C GLY A 60 -7.45 -9.62 16.95
N ALA A 61 -7.62 -8.44 17.49
CA ALA A 61 -7.90 -7.24 16.71
C ALA A 61 -7.37 -5.98 17.42
N VAL A 62 -7.08 -4.96 16.63
CA VAL A 62 -6.94 -3.58 17.07
C VAL A 62 -7.94 -2.74 16.29
N ALA A 63 -8.66 -1.87 16.97
CA ALA A 63 -9.52 -0.88 16.34
C ALA A 63 -9.12 0.54 16.74
N LEU A 64 -9.08 1.42 15.76
CA LEU A 64 -8.96 2.85 15.94
C LEU A 64 -10.15 3.51 15.24
N ILE A 65 -10.89 4.33 15.97
CA ILE A 65 -12.02 5.09 15.44
C ILE A 65 -11.77 6.57 15.68
N ALA A 66 -11.69 7.34 14.60
CA ALA A 66 -11.50 8.77 14.65
C ALA A 66 -12.62 9.50 13.90
N ARG A 67 -12.95 10.70 14.38
CA ARG A 67 -13.91 11.61 13.73
C ARG A 67 -13.54 13.05 14.00
N ASP A 68 -13.60 13.88 12.97
CA ASP A 68 -13.33 15.33 13.04
C ASP A 68 -11.98 15.63 13.72
N GLY A 69 -10.92 14.87 13.40
CA GLY A 69 -9.58 15.04 13.97
C GLY A 69 -9.44 14.58 15.42
N ALA A 70 -10.41 13.83 15.96
CA ALA A 70 -10.34 13.29 17.32
C ALA A 70 -10.47 11.76 17.31
N ILE A 71 -9.58 11.07 18.05
CA ILE A 71 -9.65 9.64 18.28
C ILE A 71 -10.68 9.39 19.38
N ALA A 72 -11.79 8.75 19.00
CA ALA A 72 -12.89 8.41 19.90
C ALA A 72 -12.70 7.05 20.57
N LEU A 73 -11.92 6.17 19.97
CA LEU A 73 -11.61 4.86 20.51
C LEU A 73 -10.30 4.35 19.89
N GLU A 74 -9.45 3.80 20.73
CA GLU A 74 -8.31 2.97 20.36
C GLU A 74 -8.26 1.81 21.35
N HIS A 75 -8.39 0.58 20.86
CA HIS A 75 -8.42 -0.59 21.73
C HIS A 75 -7.94 -1.86 21.02
N ALA A 76 -7.41 -2.80 21.82
CA ALA A 76 -6.91 -4.10 21.37
C ALA A 76 -7.65 -5.23 22.09
N TRP A 77 -7.95 -6.34 21.38
CA TRP A 77 -8.59 -7.53 21.90
C TRP A 77 -7.84 -8.78 21.47
N GLY A 78 -7.84 -9.81 22.31
CA GLY A 78 -7.33 -11.15 22.00
C GLY A 78 -5.80 -11.23 21.95
N TRP A 79 -5.28 -11.95 20.96
CA TRP A 79 -3.90 -12.39 20.92
C TRP A 79 -3.17 -11.91 19.67
N GLN A 80 -1.97 -11.38 19.87
CA GLN A 80 -0.98 -11.14 18.80
C GLN A 80 -0.44 -12.50 18.29
N ASN A 81 -0.23 -13.45 19.23
CA ASN A 81 0.17 -14.82 18.96
C ASN A 81 -0.58 -15.75 19.93
N VAL A 82 -1.39 -16.65 19.40
CA VAL A 82 -2.24 -17.56 20.20
C VAL A 82 -1.39 -18.62 20.91
N GLU A 83 -0.45 -19.23 20.20
CA GLU A 83 0.38 -20.32 20.72
C GLU A 83 1.30 -19.84 21.83
N GLY A 84 1.86 -18.64 21.69
CA GLY A 84 2.71 -17.97 22.67
C GLY A 84 1.93 -17.26 23.77
N GLN A 85 0.60 -17.24 23.70
CA GLN A 85 -0.27 -16.49 24.62
C GLN A 85 0.16 -15.03 24.79
N ARG A 86 0.60 -14.38 23.68
CA ARG A 86 0.95 -12.96 23.69
C ARG A 86 -0.31 -12.14 23.45
N PRO A 87 -0.72 -11.27 24.38
CA PRO A 87 -1.90 -10.43 24.19
C PRO A 87 -1.70 -9.46 23.02
N MET A 88 -2.79 -9.10 22.38
CA MET A 88 -2.79 -8.02 21.37
C MET A 88 -2.68 -6.66 22.08
N GLU A 89 -1.84 -5.78 21.52
CA GLU A 89 -1.69 -4.40 21.99
C GLU A 89 -1.79 -3.42 20.80
N THR A 90 -2.12 -2.17 21.06
CA THR A 90 -2.40 -1.18 20.00
C THR A 90 -1.17 -0.81 19.17
N HIS A 91 0.04 -1.00 19.71
CA HIS A 91 1.31 -0.73 19.03
C HIS A 91 1.80 -1.88 18.13
N HIS A 92 1.10 -3.02 18.09
CA HIS A 92 1.52 -4.12 17.24
C HIS A 92 1.40 -3.81 15.75
N LEU A 93 2.28 -4.43 14.98
CA LEU A 93 2.37 -4.23 13.54
C LEU A 93 1.53 -5.25 12.77
N PHE A 94 0.88 -4.77 11.72
CA PHE A 94 0.01 -5.57 10.88
C PHE A 94 0.47 -5.56 9.42
N ARG A 95 0.38 -6.70 8.75
CA ARG A 95 0.50 -6.75 7.29
C ARG A 95 -0.76 -6.19 6.67
N ILE A 96 -0.64 -5.05 6.00
CA ILE A 96 -1.79 -4.33 5.45
C ILE A 96 -2.15 -4.78 4.03
N ALA A 97 -1.32 -5.63 3.41
CA ALA A 97 -1.59 -6.20 2.09
C ALA A 97 -2.12 -5.15 1.10
N SER A 98 -3.26 -5.40 0.46
CA SER A 98 -3.84 -4.50 -0.55
C SER A 98 -4.28 -3.11 -0.05
N MET A 99 -4.22 -2.84 1.24
CA MET A 99 -4.37 -1.46 1.73
C MET A 99 -3.19 -0.58 1.30
N THR A 100 -2.03 -1.17 0.99
CA THR A 100 -0.86 -0.51 0.38
C THR A 100 -1.21 0.20 -0.93
N LYS A 101 -2.22 -0.26 -1.67
CA LYS A 101 -2.67 0.37 -2.92
C LYS A 101 -3.05 1.84 -2.75
N ALA A 102 -3.65 2.20 -1.62
CA ALA A 102 -4.00 3.58 -1.32
C ALA A 102 -2.73 4.45 -1.21
N ILE A 103 -1.67 3.93 -0.58
CA ILE A 103 -0.39 4.63 -0.41
C ILE A 103 0.31 4.82 -1.75
N THR A 104 0.42 3.76 -2.55
CA THR A 104 1.01 3.84 -3.89
C THR A 104 0.21 4.78 -4.81
N SER A 105 -1.12 4.72 -4.74
CA SER A 105 -1.97 5.66 -5.50
C SER A 105 -1.76 7.10 -5.04
N PHE A 106 -1.57 7.34 -3.76
CA PHE A 106 -1.26 8.66 -3.23
C PHE A 106 0.09 9.18 -3.73
N ALA A 107 1.11 8.31 -3.82
CA ALA A 107 2.39 8.67 -4.44
C ALA A 107 2.22 9.11 -5.91
N ILE A 108 1.39 8.40 -6.68
CA ILE A 108 1.04 8.81 -8.06
C ILE A 108 0.35 10.16 -8.09
N LEU A 109 -0.57 10.44 -7.14
CA LEU A 109 -1.23 11.74 -7.06
C LEU A 109 -0.26 12.88 -6.72
N GLN A 110 0.75 12.65 -5.87
CA GLN A 110 1.81 13.62 -5.59
C GLN A 110 2.60 13.94 -6.87
N LEU A 111 3.03 12.92 -7.63
CA LEU A 111 3.73 13.13 -8.91
C LEU A 111 2.87 13.86 -9.94
N TYR A 112 1.55 13.64 -9.95
CA TYR A 112 0.61 14.37 -10.77
C TYR A 112 0.51 15.85 -10.35
N ASP A 113 0.38 16.13 -9.06
CA ASP A 113 0.31 17.50 -8.54
C ASP A 113 1.61 18.30 -8.82
N GLU A 114 2.75 17.61 -8.86
CA GLU A 114 4.05 18.17 -9.25
C GLU A 114 4.19 18.35 -10.77
N GLY A 115 3.24 17.89 -11.57
CA GLY A 115 3.25 17.97 -13.04
C GLY A 115 4.28 17.06 -13.72
N LEU A 116 4.74 16.02 -13.03
CA LEU A 116 5.71 15.06 -13.56
C LEU A 116 5.06 13.97 -14.39
N ILE A 117 3.78 13.69 -14.15
CA ILE A 117 2.95 12.74 -14.89
C ILE A 117 1.58 13.34 -15.18
N ASP A 118 0.89 12.77 -16.20
CA ASP A 118 -0.53 13.00 -16.47
C ASP A 118 -1.28 11.67 -16.38
N PHE A 119 -2.56 11.70 -15.99
CA PHE A 119 -3.39 10.48 -15.95
C PHE A 119 -3.60 9.86 -17.32
N ASP A 120 -3.57 10.68 -18.37
CA ASP A 120 -3.68 10.24 -19.77
C ASP A 120 -2.33 9.85 -20.39
N ASP A 121 -1.23 9.99 -19.64
CA ASP A 121 0.08 9.53 -20.12
C ASP A 121 0.04 8.03 -20.45
N PRO A 122 0.53 7.63 -21.63
CA PRO A 122 0.65 6.22 -21.97
C PRO A 122 1.75 5.56 -21.14
N LEU A 123 1.50 4.35 -20.66
CA LEU A 123 2.39 3.62 -19.76
C LEU A 123 3.79 3.41 -20.37
N GLU A 124 3.87 3.19 -21.67
CA GLU A 124 5.15 3.02 -22.40
C GLU A 124 6.08 4.23 -22.33
N LYS A 125 5.57 5.41 -21.98
CA LYS A 125 6.39 6.59 -21.68
C LYS A 125 7.35 6.34 -20.50
N PHE A 126 6.94 5.52 -19.56
CA PHE A 126 7.68 5.21 -18.32
C PHE A 126 8.29 3.80 -18.35
N ILE A 127 7.57 2.83 -18.91
CA ILE A 127 7.97 1.42 -18.96
C ILE A 127 7.82 0.95 -20.41
N PRO A 128 8.87 1.05 -21.25
CA PRO A 128 8.78 0.79 -22.69
C PRO A 128 8.32 -0.62 -23.07
N GLU A 129 8.47 -1.59 -22.18
CA GLU A 129 8.03 -2.97 -22.41
C GLU A 129 6.51 -3.11 -22.52
N PHE A 130 5.75 -2.11 -22.12
CA PHE A 130 4.30 -2.05 -22.31
C PHE A 130 3.89 -1.38 -23.63
N ALA A 131 4.84 -1.05 -24.51
CA ALA A 131 4.50 -0.59 -25.86
C ALA A 131 3.81 -1.69 -26.66
N GLU A 132 2.85 -1.30 -27.49
CA GLU A 132 2.08 -2.22 -28.37
C GLU A 132 1.46 -3.42 -27.62
N PRO A 133 0.68 -3.19 -26.53
CA PRO A 133 0.13 -4.26 -25.75
C PRO A 133 -0.79 -5.16 -26.59
N THR A 134 -0.83 -6.46 -26.24
CA THR A 134 -1.71 -7.42 -26.89
C THR A 134 -2.78 -7.94 -25.93
N VAL A 135 -3.88 -8.46 -26.45
CA VAL A 135 -4.97 -9.06 -25.68
C VAL A 135 -5.03 -10.55 -25.98
N LEU A 136 -5.14 -11.37 -24.95
CA LEU A 136 -5.31 -12.80 -25.04
C LEU A 136 -6.65 -13.15 -25.72
N THR A 137 -6.62 -13.93 -26.77
CA THR A 137 -7.83 -14.37 -27.51
C THR A 137 -8.14 -15.85 -27.31
N SER A 138 -7.12 -16.68 -27.22
CA SER A 138 -7.26 -18.11 -26.92
C SER A 138 -6.09 -18.62 -26.09
N PHE A 139 -6.33 -19.69 -25.32
CA PHE A 139 -5.31 -20.36 -24.51
C PHE A 139 -5.61 -21.86 -24.45
N ASP A 140 -4.69 -22.67 -24.95
CA ASP A 140 -4.75 -24.13 -24.87
C ASP A 140 -4.04 -24.59 -23.58
N ARG A 141 -4.81 -25.21 -22.68
CA ARG A 141 -4.31 -25.68 -21.38
C ARG A 141 -3.36 -26.87 -21.45
N GLU A 142 -3.47 -27.70 -22.51
CA GLU A 142 -2.65 -28.89 -22.64
C GLU A 142 -1.26 -28.55 -23.18
N SER A 143 -1.20 -27.73 -24.21
CA SER A 143 0.07 -27.33 -24.85
C SER A 143 0.69 -26.06 -24.24
N GLY A 144 -0.11 -25.26 -23.51
CA GLY A 144 0.31 -23.94 -23.03
C GLY A 144 0.43 -22.89 -24.15
N SER A 145 -0.01 -23.22 -25.38
CA SER A 145 -0.01 -22.27 -26.48
C SER A 145 -1.16 -21.27 -26.36
N TYR A 146 -0.97 -20.08 -26.93
CA TYR A 146 -1.98 -19.03 -26.88
C TYR A 146 -1.93 -18.16 -28.13
N GLU A 147 -3.03 -17.50 -28.41
CA GLU A 147 -3.14 -16.51 -29.47
C GLU A 147 -3.49 -15.15 -28.89
N THR A 148 -3.05 -14.10 -29.58
CA THR A 148 -3.30 -12.71 -29.17
C THR A 148 -3.73 -11.88 -30.37
N ARG A 149 -4.30 -10.73 -30.09
CA ARG A 149 -4.49 -9.64 -31.04
C ARG A 149 -3.89 -8.34 -30.44
N PRO A 150 -3.57 -7.34 -31.26
CA PRO A 150 -3.24 -6.01 -30.73
C PRO A 150 -4.35 -5.47 -29.82
N ALA A 151 -3.99 -4.77 -28.76
CA ALA A 151 -4.95 -4.01 -27.97
C ALA A 151 -5.46 -2.80 -28.79
N SER A 152 -6.63 -2.30 -28.44
CA SER A 152 -7.26 -1.18 -29.13
C SER A 152 -6.53 0.16 -28.91
N ARG A 153 -5.78 0.28 -27.85
CA ARG A 153 -4.97 1.43 -27.47
C ARG A 153 -3.92 1.07 -26.41
N SER A 154 -3.01 1.99 -26.16
CA SER A 154 -2.08 1.92 -25.03
C SER A 154 -2.81 1.93 -23.69
N ILE A 155 -2.15 1.38 -22.67
CA ILE A 155 -2.54 1.50 -21.26
C ILE A 155 -2.17 2.92 -20.80
N THR A 156 -3.02 3.55 -19.99
CA THR A 156 -2.74 4.84 -19.35
C THR A 156 -2.55 4.70 -17.85
N ILE A 157 -1.98 5.73 -17.20
CA ILE A 157 -1.91 5.81 -15.72
C ILE A 157 -3.31 5.71 -15.12
N HIS A 158 -4.31 6.34 -15.75
CA HIS A 158 -5.70 6.26 -15.32
C HIS A 158 -6.25 4.82 -15.33
N ASP A 159 -5.94 4.05 -16.37
CA ASP A 159 -6.36 2.64 -16.45
C ASP A 159 -5.78 1.80 -15.28
N LEU A 160 -4.54 2.08 -14.89
CA LEU A 160 -3.88 1.40 -13.79
C LEU A 160 -4.53 1.74 -12.45
N LEU A 161 -4.78 3.03 -12.19
CA LEU A 161 -5.46 3.51 -10.97
C LEU A 161 -6.87 2.90 -10.81
N LEU A 162 -7.59 2.74 -11.91
CA LEU A 162 -8.94 2.17 -11.92
C LEU A 162 -9.01 0.66 -12.03
N HIS A 163 -7.87 -0.05 -12.15
CA HIS A 163 -7.83 -1.47 -12.49
C HIS A 163 -8.58 -1.83 -13.78
N THR A 164 -8.52 -0.95 -14.79
CA THR A 164 -9.11 -1.17 -16.11
C THR A 164 -8.06 -1.43 -17.19
N SER A 165 -6.80 -1.59 -16.81
CA SER A 165 -5.66 -1.83 -17.72
C SER A 165 -5.74 -3.16 -18.49
N GLY A 166 -6.48 -4.15 -17.98
CA GLY A 166 -6.48 -5.53 -18.50
C GLY A 166 -5.39 -6.43 -17.89
N VAL A 167 -4.52 -5.89 -17.02
CA VAL A 167 -3.57 -6.68 -16.23
C VAL A 167 -4.32 -7.34 -15.08
N ALA A 168 -4.09 -8.64 -14.87
CA ALA A 168 -4.81 -9.45 -13.89
C ALA A 168 -3.88 -9.93 -12.75
N TYR A 169 -4.43 -10.62 -11.77
CA TYR A 169 -3.72 -11.57 -10.92
C TYR A 169 -3.91 -13.01 -11.44
N ASN A 170 -3.05 -13.92 -11.02
CA ASN A 170 -3.16 -15.34 -11.34
C ASN A 170 -4.49 -15.96 -10.89
N PHE A 171 -5.04 -15.50 -9.76
CA PHE A 171 -6.31 -15.99 -9.20
C PHE A 171 -7.55 -15.29 -9.80
N THR A 172 -7.39 -14.12 -10.42
CA THR A 172 -8.50 -13.43 -11.09
C THR A 172 -8.64 -13.85 -12.57
N HIS A 173 -7.56 -14.35 -13.18
CA HIS A 173 -7.54 -14.83 -14.58
C HIS A 173 -6.62 -16.04 -14.73
N PRO A 174 -7.13 -17.28 -14.57
CA PRO A 174 -6.29 -18.49 -14.52
C PRO A 174 -5.42 -18.74 -15.76
N GLN A 175 -5.85 -18.31 -16.95
CA GLN A 175 -5.06 -18.45 -18.19
C GLN A 175 -3.84 -17.52 -18.18
N LEU A 176 -4.01 -16.26 -17.76
CA LEU A 176 -2.89 -15.36 -17.55
C LEU A 176 -2.02 -15.82 -16.37
N GLY A 177 -2.63 -16.38 -15.34
CA GLY A 177 -1.90 -16.97 -14.21
C GLY A 177 -0.93 -18.06 -14.65
N ALA A 178 -1.30 -18.91 -15.62
CA ALA A 178 -0.39 -19.89 -16.20
C ALA A 178 0.79 -19.24 -16.95
N LEU A 179 0.55 -18.12 -17.64
CA LEU A 179 1.61 -17.35 -18.29
C LEU A 179 2.51 -16.66 -17.26
N TYR A 180 1.95 -16.13 -16.17
CA TYR A 180 2.71 -15.52 -15.09
C TYR A 180 3.69 -16.49 -14.43
N VAL A 181 3.22 -17.72 -14.16
CA VAL A 181 4.10 -18.78 -13.63
C VAL A 181 5.24 -19.10 -14.60
N ARG A 182 4.94 -19.20 -15.91
CA ARG A 182 5.94 -19.49 -16.95
C ARG A 182 7.00 -18.40 -17.07
N GLU A 183 6.63 -17.16 -16.87
CA GLU A 183 7.50 -15.98 -17.02
C GLU A 183 8.04 -15.48 -15.68
N ASP A 184 7.97 -16.30 -14.63
CA ASP A 184 8.42 -15.95 -13.26
C ASP A 184 7.89 -14.58 -12.79
N ILE A 185 6.58 -14.35 -13.00
CA ILE A 185 5.92 -13.18 -12.42
C ILE A 185 5.43 -13.58 -11.02
N PRO A 186 6.02 -13.01 -9.96
CA PRO A 186 5.56 -13.25 -8.59
C PRO A 186 4.16 -12.63 -8.43
N THR A 187 3.26 -13.28 -7.71
CA THR A 187 1.86 -12.87 -7.76
C THR A 187 1.28 -12.33 -6.47
N ILE A 188 1.94 -12.47 -5.33
CA ILE A 188 1.39 -11.96 -4.06
C ILE A 188 2.46 -11.71 -3.00
N LEU A 189 3.69 -12.21 -3.14
CA LEU A 189 4.60 -12.27 -2.00
C LEU A 189 6.03 -11.89 -2.36
N ALA A 190 6.65 -11.23 -1.40
CA ALA A 190 8.00 -10.76 -1.51
C ALA A 190 8.99 -11.92 -1.67
N GLU A 191 9.84 -11.82 -2.68
CA GLU A 191 10.99 -12.70 -2.89
C GLU A 191 12.29 -11.93 -2.66
N LYS A 192 13.25 -12.56 -1.98
CA LYS A 192 14.52 -11.90 -1.69
C LYS A 192 15.32 -11.64 -2.98
N GLY A 193 15.79 -10.40 -3.14
CA GLY A 193 16.65 -9.99 -4.24
C GLY A 193 15.94 -9.73 -5.57
N VAL A 194 14.60 -9.77 -5.61
CA VAL A 194 13.81 -9.39 -6.78
C VAL A 194 13.31 -7.95 -6.61
N THR A 195 13.43 -7.11 -7.64
CA THR A 195 12.96 -5.72 -7.65
C THR A 195 11.81 -5.54 -8.65
N LEU A 196 11.09 -4.42 -8.59
CA LEU A 196 9.96 -4.15 -9.50
C LEU A 196 10.39 -4.10 -10.97
N GLU A 197 11.53 -3.48 -11.28
CA GLU A 197 11.98 -3.28 -12.66
C GLU A 197 11.99 -4.55 -13.52
N PRO A 198 12.74 -5.63 -13.19
CA PRO A 198 12.77 -6.82 -14.04
C PRO A 198 11.44 -7.56 -14.07
N VAL A 199 10.64 -7.47 -13.04
CA VAL A 199 9.29 -8.09 -13.00
C VAL A 199 8.36 -7.34 -13.93
N MET A 200 8.32 -6.01 -13.88
CA MET A 200 7.46 -5.20 -14.74
C MET A 200 7.88 -5.30 -16.21
N ALA A 201 9.19 -5.39 -16.49
CA ALA A 201 9.69 -5.63 -17.84
C ALA A 201 9.23 -6.98 -18.42
N ARG A 202 9.16 -8.04 -17.61
CA ARG A 202 8.59 -9.32 -18.06
C ARG A 202 7.07 -9.26 -18.20
N LEU A 203 6.39 -8.61 -17.25
CA LEU A 203 4.93 -8.45 -17.26
C LEU A 203 4.44 -7.71 -18.51
N GLY A 204 5.18 -6.70 -18.97
CA GLY A 204 4.85 -5.93 -20.18
C GLY A 204 4.82 -6.75 -21.47
N ARG A 205 5.41 -7.95 -21.47
CA ARG A 205 5.41 -8.87 -22.62
C ARG A 205 4.26 -9.88 -22.60
N ILE A 206 3.49 -9.91 -21.51
CA ILE A 206 2.36 -10.84 -21.34
C ILE A 206 1.08 -10.16 -21.84
N PRO A 207 0.21 -10.88 -22.58
CA PRO A 207 -1.03 -10.29 -23.07
C PRO A 207 -1.96 -9.86 -21.94
N LEU A 208 -2.80 -8.89 -22.20
CA LEU A 208 -3.85 -8.41 -21.32
C LEU A 208 -5.06 -9.35 -21.35
N ALA A 209 -5.88 -9.33 -20.32
CA ALA A 209 -7.15 -10.04 -20.25
C ALA A 209 -8.23 -9.45 -21.17
N HIS A 210 -8.14 -8.16 -21.47
CA HIS A 210 -9.06 -7.39 -22.33
C HIS A 210 -8.40 -6.06 -22.73
N ASP A 211 -9.04 -5.34 -23.64
CA ASP A 211 -8.59 -3.99 -24.00
C ASP A 211 -8.61 -3.04 -22.81
N PRO A 212 -7.63 -2.11 -22.72
CA PRO A 212 -7.59 -1.09 -21.69
C PRO A 212 -8.88 -0.25 -21.67
N GLY A 213 -9.39 0.04 -20.47
CA GLY A 213 -10.58 0.84 -20.24
C GLY A 213 -11.92 0.11 -20.37
N VAL A 214 -11.95 -1.16 -20.82
CA VAL A 214 -13.21 -1.84 -21.13
C VAL A 214 -13.94 -2.33 -19.88
N ARG A 215 -13.22 -2.82 -18.90
CA ARG A 215 -13.83 -3.34 -17.66
C ARG A 215 -12.81 -3.37 -16.51
N TYR A 216 -13.32 -3.45 -15.30
CA TYR A 216 -12.53 -3.68 -14.11
C TYR A 216 -11.96 -5.10 -14.08
N THR A 217 -10.65 -5.22 -13.83
CA THR A 217 -9.97 -6.48 -13.56
C THR A 217 -8.93 -6.27 -12.48
N TYR A 218 -9.20 -6.78 -11.29
CA TYR A 218 -8.27 -6.66 -10.17
C TYR A 218 -6.98 -7.42 -10.47
N GLY A 219 -5.84 -6.74 -10.40
CA GLY A 219 -4.56 -7.29 -10.81
C GLY A 219 -3.36 -6.44 -10.37
N LEU A 220 -2.21 -6.69 -10.99
CA LEU A 220 -0.91 -6.07 -10.72
C LEU A 220 -0.79 -4.60 -11.18
N SER A 221 -1.91 -3.92 -11.45
CA SER A 221 -1.90 -2.52 -11.91
C SER A 221 -1.18 -1.59 -10.94
N THR A 222 -1.36 -1.79 -9.63
CA THR A 222 -0.71 -0.94 -8.63
C THR A 222 0.78 -1.23 -8.52
N ASP A 223 1.20 -2.47 -8.75
CA ASP A 223 2.63 -2.82 -8.81
C ASP A 223 3.32 -2.10 -9.99
N ILE A 224 2.64 -1.99 -11.14
CA ILE A 224 3.09 -1.19 -12.27
C ILE A 224 3.17 0.29 -11.89
N LEU A 225 2.18 0.83 -11.16
CA LEU A 225 2.23 2.20 -10.65
C LEU A 225 3.41 2.42 -9.70
N GLY A 226 3.74 1.44 -8.85
CA GLY A 226 4.94 1.47 -8.02
C GLY A 226 6.21 1.63 -8.86
N ARG A 227 6.33 0.91 -9.99
CA ARG A 227 7.45 1.08 -10.91
C ARG A 227 7.43 2.46 -11.61
N VAL A 228 6.26 3.00 -11.92
CA VAL A 228 6.16 4.37 -12.46
C VAL A 228 6.71 5.38 -11.45
N VAL A 229 6.37 5.24 -10.16
CA VAL A 229 6.94 6.08 -9.09
C VAL A 229 8.47 6.00 -9.10
N GLU A 230 9.05 4.79 -9.17
CA GLU A 230 10.51 4.61 -9.22
C GLU A 230 11.16 5.28 -10.44
N VAL A 231 10.55 5.13 -11.62
CA VAL A 231 11.08 5.71 -12.87
C VAL A 231 11.07 7.22 -12.84
N VAL A 232 9.99 7.80 -12.32
CA VAL A 232 9.80 9.27 -12.33
C VAL A 232 10.63 9.94 -11.25
N SER A 233 10.67 9.36 -10.05
CA SER A 233 11.37 9.95 -8.89
C SER A 233 12.87 9.63 -8.87
N GLY A 234 13.30 8.52 -9.46
CA GLY A 234 14.66 7.99 -9.36
C GLY A 234 14.97 7.33 -8.01
N LEU A 235 13.98 7.19 -7.12
CA LEU A 235 14.04 6.49 -5.84
C LEU A 235 13.39 5.12 -5.98
N THR A 236 13.70 4.19 -5.07
CA THR A 236 12.85 3.01 -4.91
C THR A 236 11.47 3.42 -4.37
N LEU A 237 10.44 2.61 -4.60
CA LEU A 237 9.11 2.90 -4.06
C LEU A 237 9.15 3.06 -2.53
N ALA A 238 9.91 2.21 -1.82
CA ALA A 238 10.06 2.31 -0.38
C ALA A 238 10.65 3.67 0.04
N GLU A 239 11.78 4.05 -0.56
CA GLU A 239 12.42 5.35 -0.27
C GLU A 239 11.49 6.53 -0.59
N TYR A 240 10.74 6.45 -1.70
CA TYR A 240 9.81 7.51 -2.07
C TYR A 240 8.70 7.69 -1.04
N VAL A 241 8.03 6.61 -0.65
CA VAL A 241 6.91 6.71 0.30
C VAL A 241 7.38 7.04 1.71
N ASP A 242 8.55 6.56 2.12
CA ASP A 242 9.15 6.94 3.40
C ASP A 242 9.39 8.45 3.46
N GLN A 243 10.09 9.01 2.47
CA GLN A 243 10.47 10.43 2.45
C GLN A 243 9.30 11.39 2.22
N ASN A 244 8.32 10.98 1.38
CA ASN A 244 7.28 11.90 0.91
C ASN A 244 5.92 11.65 1.56
N ILE A 245 5.72 10.53 2.25
CA ILE A 245 4.44 10.19 2.88
C ILE A 245 4.62 9.86 4.37
N PHE A 246 5.44 8.87 4.71
CA PHE A 246 5.51 8.36 6.09
C PHE A 246 6.21 9.32 7.03
N GLU A 247 7.40 9.82 6.70
CA GLU A 247 8.13 10.80 7.52
C GLU A 247 7.33 12.10 7.72
N PRO A 248 6.78 12.76 6.67
CA PRO A 248 6.00 13.98 6.83
C PRO A 248 4.74 13.82 7.68
N LEU A 249 4.15 12.61 7.70
CA LEU A 249 2.95 12.31 8.47
C LEU A 249 3.26 11.68 9.83
N GLY A 250 4.52 11.50 10.19
CA GLY A 250 4.93 10.86 11.45
C GLY A 250 4.53 9.40 11.56
N MET A 251 4.38 8.68 10.43
CA MET A 251 3.98 7.26 10.37
C MET A 251 5.18 6.33 10.61
N ASN A 252 5.82 6.46 11.78
CA ASN A 252 7.10 5.81 12.09
C ASN A 252 7.00 4.27 12.19
N ASP A 253 5.79 3.72 12.30
CA ASP A 253 5.52 2.29 12.41
C ASP A 253 4.97 1.70 11.09
N THR A 254 5.07 2.44 9.98
CA THR A 254 4.62 2.02 8.66
C THR A 254 5.80 1.94 7.70
N GLY A 255 5.91 0.85 6.95
CA GLY A 255 6.99 0.69 5.97
C GLY A 255 6.88 -0.65 5.24
N PHE A 256 7.71 -0.85 4.23
CA PHE A 256 7.80 -2.13 3.53
C PHE A 256 8.60 -3.17 4.33
N TYR A 257 9.52 -2.72 5.15
CA TYR A 257 10.25 -3.53 6.12
C TYR A 257 10.59 -2.67 7.35
N LEU A 258 10.52 -3.27 8.51
CA LEU A 258 10.72 -2.61 9.80
C LEU A 258 11.78 -3.39 10.60
N PRO A 259 13.06 -3.16 10.36
CA PRO A 259 14.14 -3.90 11.01
C PRO A 259 14.09 -3.73 12.53
N GLY A 260 14.29 -4.84 13.26
CA GLY A 260 14.26 -4.84 14.71
C GLY A 260 12.86 -4.86 15.34
N ARG A 261 11.79 -4.92 14.54
CA ARG A 261 10.40 -4.91 15.00
C ARG A 261 9.68 -6.27 14.82
N GLN A 262 10.44 -7.37 14.68
CA GLN A 262 9.90 -8.72 14.44
C GLN A 262 8.94 -9.17 15.55
N GLU A 263 9.25 -8.82 16.79
CA GLU A 263 8.42 -9.21 17.93
C GLU A 263 7.06 -8.50 17.97
N ASP A 264 6.98 -7.31 17.37
CA ASP A 264 5.74 -6.54 17.31
C ASP A 264 4.82 -6.98 16.15
N LEU A 265 5.36 -7.71 15.17
CA LEU A 265 4.59 -8.15 14.02
C LEU A 265 3.59 -9.26 14.42
N THR A 266 2.32 -9.03 14.10
CA THR A 266 1.24 -9.96 14.40
C THR A 266 1.42 -11.27 13.63
N THR A 267 1.14 -12.40 14.28
CA THR A 267 1.11 -13.72 13.65
C THR A 267 -0.02 -13.75 12.61
N PHE A 268 0.30 -14.25 11.42
CA PHE A 268 -0.68 -14.39 10.35
C PHE A 268 -1.37 -15.74 10.45
N TYR A 269 -2.69 -15.73 10.55
CA TYR A 269 -3.52 -16.94 10.71
C TYR A 269 -4.41 -17.17 9.50
N THR A 270 -4.76 -18.43 9.27
CA THR A 270 -5.77 -18.85 8.29
C THR A 270 -6.69 -19.90 8.89
N PHE A 271 -7.84 -20.14 8.26
CA PHE A 271 -8.75 -21.22 8.64
C PHE A 271 -8.41 -22.51 7.89
N GLN A 272 -8.19 -23.59 8.64
CA GLN A 272 -8.08 -24.94 8.08
C GLN A 272 -9.00 -25.89 8.86
N ASN A 273 -9.94 -26.52 8.16
CA ASN A 273 -10.91 -27.46 8.70
C ASN A 273 -11.77 -26.92 9.87
N GLY A 274 -11.92 -25.59 9.96
CA GLY A 274 -12.68 -24.93 11.01
C GLY A 274 -11.83 -24.37 12.17
N ASP A 275 -10.54 -24.68 12.17
CA ASP A 275 -9.60 -24.22 13.18
C ASP A 275 -8.76 -23.04 12.66
N LEU A 276 -8.42 -22.13 13.55
CA LEU A 276 -7.51 -21.01 13.31
C LEU A 276 -6.07 -21.52 13.46
N VAL A 277 -5.31 -21.55 12.36
CA VAL A 277 -3.93 -22.05 12.35
C VAL A 277 -2.97 -20.99 11.84
N PRO A 278 -1.74 -20.88 12.42
CA PRO A 278 -0.75 -19.95 11.90
C PRO A 278 -0.30 -20.37 10.50
N VAL A 279 -0.13 -19.38 9.63
CA VAL A 279 0.42 -19.63 8.29
C VAL A 279 1.93 -19.72 8.41
N PRO A 280 2.54 -20.87 8.09
CA PRO A 280 3.99 -21.01 8.14
C PRO A 280 4.65 -20.25 7.00
N SER A 281 5.88 -19.78 7.21
CA SER A 281 6.74 -19.28 6.11
C SER A 281 6.97 -20.40 5.11
N GLY A 282 6.87 -20.08 3.83
CA GLY A 282 7.02 -21.03 2.72
C GLY A 282 7.17 -20.33 1.38
N PRO A 283 7.28 -21.09 0.26
CA PRO A 283 7.50 -20.53 -1.06
C PRO A 283 6.46 -19.50 -1.50
N SER A 284 5.23 -19.63 -0.98
CA SER A 284 4.11 -18.75 -1.32
C SER A 284 3.86 -17.68 -0.26
N PHE A 285 4.56 -17.71 0.86
CA PHE A 285 4.43 -16.74 1.94
C PHE A 285 5.69 -16.75 2.80
N ASN A 286 6.41 -15.64 2.83
CA ASN A 286 7.55 -15.47 3.72
C ASN A 286 7.16 -14.51 4.85
N ALA A 287 6.94 -15.08 6.03
CA ALA A 287 6.58 -14.31 7.23
C ALA A 287 7.64 -13.27 7.62
N ASP A 288 8.88 -13.50 7.21
CA ASP A 288 10.03 -12.66 7.57
C ASP A 288 10.32 -11.56 6.53
N SER A 289 9.63 -11.59 5.37
CA SER A 289 9.91 -10.67 4.26
C SER A 289 9.71 -9.19 4.60
N GLN A 290 8.83 -8.89 5.55
CA GLN A 290 8.53 -7.51 5.96
C GLN A 290 9.47 -6.97 7.05
N VAL A 291 10.38 -7.77 7.56
CA VAL A 291 11.29 -7.38 8.66
C VAL A 291 12.75 -7.40 8.25
N GLU A 292 13.08 -7.92 7.07
CA GLU A 292 14.43 -7.98 6.52
C GLU A 292 14.53 -7.15 5.23
N GLU A 293 15.59 -6.35 5.13
CA GLU A 293 15.93 -5.65 3.90
C GLU A 293 16.30 -6.62 2.78
N GLY A 294 16.00 -6.27 1.54
CA GLY A 294 16.36 -7.02 0.34
C GLY A 294 15.29 -7.98 -0.17
N TYR A 295 14.11 -7.98 0.43
CA TYR A 295 12.92 -8.61 -0.16
C TYR A 295 12.24 -7.66 -1.13
N THR A 296 11.62 -8.21 -2.18
CA THR A 296 10.76 -7.44 -3.07
C THR A 296 9.51 -7.02 -2.32
N TYR A 297 9.22 -5.75 -2.36
CA TYR A 297 7.95 -5.22 -1.91
C TYR A 297 7.02 -5.05 -3.10
N TYR A 298 5.76 -5.30 -2.88
CA TYR A 298 4.71 -5.05 -3.86
C TYR A 298 4.02 -3.73 -3.54
N ALA A 299 3.62 -3.04 -4.60
CA ALA A 299 2.97 -1.75 -4.48
C ALA A 299 1.49 -1.85 -4.06
N GLY A 300 1.00 -3.07 -3.87
CA GLY A 300 -0.35 -3.24 -3.36
C GLY A 300 -0.98 -4.62 -3.54
#